data_a35378d128ee14087ee2fdf0ff9b4587
#
_entry.id   a35378d128ee14087ee2fdf0ff9b4587
#
_cell.length_a   1.000
_cell.length_b   1.000
_cell.length_c   1.000
_cell.angle_alpha   90.00
_cell.angle_beta   90.00
_cell.angle_gamma   90.00
#
_symmetry.space_group_name_H-M   'P 1'
#
loop_
_entity.id
_entity.type
_entity.pdbx_description
1 polymer ?
#
loop_
_entity_poly.entity_id
_entity_poly.type
_entity_poly.pdbx_seq_one_letter_code
_entity_poly.pdbx_strand_id
1 'polypeptide(L)'
;MVDVGSKTETARVARAAGSIFMKAETLALIRSGTAKKGDVLGIARIAAIQASKRTGDLIPLCHPIALTRVTADFIIDEAQNAVHCTVTAECFGRTGVEMEALTATSVGLLTIYDMAKAVDRGMRIDNIRLQEKSGGKSGHWIAE
;
A
#
# COMPACT_ATOMS: atom_id res chain seq x y z
N MET A 1 -8.43 -21.21 7.19
CA MET A 1 -8.73 -19.87 7.73
C MET A 1 -9.01 -20.00 9.21
N VAL A 2 -8.32 -19.21 10.03
CA VAL A 2 -8.43 -19.34 11.49
C VAL A 2 -9.75 -18.76 12.00
N ASP A 3 -10.37 -19.43 12.99
CA ASP A 3 -11.60 -18.95 13.61
C ASP A 3 -11.30 -17.72 14.51
N VAL A 4 -11.93 -16.61 14.22
CA VAL A 4 -11.86 -15.36 15.01
C VAL A 4 -13.18 -15.03 15.70
N GLY A 5 -14.14 -15.96 15.67
CA GLY A 5 -15.50 -15.75 16.20
C GLY A 5 -15.57 -15.38 17.68
N SER A 6 -14.60 -15.85 18.49
CA SER A 6 -14.51 -15.56 19.93
C SER A 6 -13.72 -14.29 20.26
N LYS A 7 -13.06 -13.65 19.27
CA LYS A 7 -12.30 -12.43 19.50
C LYS A 7 -13.21 -11.21 19.60
N THR A 8 -12.85 -10.30 20.47
CA THR A 8 -13.57 -9.04 20.65
C THR A 8 -13.31 -8.11 19.46
N GLU A 9 -14.34 -7.41 19.01
CA GLU A 9 -14.18 -6.34 18.02
C GLU A 9 -13.48 -5.15 18.69
N THR A 10 -12.40 -4.69 18.07
CA THR A 10 -11.61 -3.54 18.52
C THR A 10 -11.24 -2.64 17.35
N ALA A 11 -10.93 -1.38 17.63
CA ALA A 11 -10.32 -0.50 16.65
C ALA A 11 -8.94 -1.04 16.26
N ARG A 12 -8.68 -1.14 14.95
CA ARG A 12 -7.44 -1.67 14.42
C ARG A 12 -6.89 -0.74 13.36
N VAL A 13 -5.58 -0.51 13.44
CA VAL A 13 -4.85 0.32 12.48
C VAL A 13 -3.60 -0.43 12.05
N ALA A 14 -3.27 -0.37 10.78
CA ALA A 14 -1.99 -0.86 10.26
C ALA A 14 -1.45 0.13 9.24
N ARG A 15 -0.14 0.35 9.27
CA ARG A 15 0.58 1.17 8.32
C ARG A 15 1.69 0.35 7.67
N ALA A 16 1.69 0.34 6.34
CA ALA A 16 2.73 -0.30 5.53
C ALA A 16 3.35 0.74 4.60
N ALA A 17 4.59 0.52 4.21
CA ALA A 17 5.28 1.37 3.25
C ALA A 17 6.14 0.55 2.30
N GLY A 18 6.52 1.17 1.19
CA GLY A 18 7.42 0.62 0.21
C GLY A 18 7.85 1.69 -0.77
N SER A 19 8.74 1.34 -1.69
CA SER A 19 9.34 2.29 -2.61
C SER A 19 9.48 1.69 -4.00
N ILE A 20 9.45 2.56 -5.01
CA ILE A 20 9.83 2.22 -6.37
C ILE A 20 10.95 3.15 -6.82
N PHE A 21 12.06 2.57 -7.26
CA PHE A 21 13.26 3.26 -7.73
C PHE A 21 13.28 3.26 -9.24
N MET A 22 13.74 4.35 -9.83
CA MET A 22 13.67 4.57 -11.27
C MET A 22 14.80 5.49 -11.76
N LYS A 23 14.86 5.70 -13.05
CA LYS A 23 15.74 6.70 -13.63
C LYS A 23 15.24 8.12 -13.31
N ALA A 24 16.15 9.08 -13.27
CA ALA A 24 15.82 10.49 -13.02
C ALA A 24 14.80 11.03 -14.03
N GLU A 25 14.92 10.65 -15.30
CA GLU A 25 14.00 11.06 -16.37
C GLU A 25 12.58 10.52 -16.14
N THR A 26 12.47 9.29 -15.63
CA THR A 26 11.20 8.65 -15.31
C THR A 26 10.52 9.39 -14.16
N LEU A 27 11.27 9.73 -13.13
CA LEU A 27 10.76 10.47 -11.99
C LEU A 27 10.27 11.87 -12.41
N ALA A 28 11.02 12.54 -13.27
CA ALA A 28 10.63 13.85 -13.83
C ALA A 28 9.31 13.74 -14.62
N LEU A 29 9.14 12.68 -15.38
CA LEU A 29 7.91 12.40 -16.14
C LEU A 29 6.70 12.23 -15.20
N ILE A 30 6.87 11.48 -14.13
CA ILE A 30 5.83 11.27 -13.12
C ILE A 30 5.48 12.58 -12.43
N ARG A 31 6.48 13.35 -12.00
CA ARG A 31 6.28 14.63 -11.34
C ARG A 31 5.58 15.66 -12.21
N SER A 32 5.92 15.74 -13.48
CA SER A 32 5.32 16.70 -14.42
C SER A 32 3.88 16.36 -14.81
N GLY A 33 3.44 15.14 -14.57
CA GLY A 33 2.12 14.67 -14.98
C GLY A 33 1.99 14.43 -16.50
N THR A 34 3.11 14.31 -17.22
CA THR A 34 3.14 14.15 -18.68
C THR A 34 3.27 12.71 -19.15
N ALA A 35 3.13 11.75 -18.25
CA ALA A 35 3.12 10.34 -18.61
C ALA A 35 1.98 10.02 -19.58
N LYS A 36 2.25 9.14 -20.54
CA LYS A 36 1.29 8.80 -21.60
C LYS A 36 -0.05 8.27 -21.06
N LYS A 37 -0.04 7.56 -19.94
CA LYS A 37 -1.25 7.03 -19.30
C LYS A 37 -1.93 8.01 -18.34
N GLY A 38 -1.39 9.22 -18.16
CA GLY A 38 -2.00 10.27 -17.35
C GLY A 38 -1.37 10.46 -15.97
N ASP A 39 -2.20 10.78 -14.99
CA ASP A 39 -1.78 11.05 -13.61
C ASP A 39 -1.38 9.76 -12.88
N VAL A 40 -0.07 9.49 -12.86
CA VAL A 40 0.47 8.24 -12.31
C VAL A 40 0.14 8.09 -10.82
N LEU A 41 0.42 9.11 -10.02
CA LEU A 41 0.24 9.01 -8.56
C LEU A 41 -1.24 9.02 -8.16
N GLY A 42 -2.07 9.77 -8.87
CA GLY A 42 -3.52 9.77 -8.64
C GLY A 42 -4.14 8.40 -8.92
N ILE A 43 -3.78 7.78 -10.04
CA ILE A 43 -4.26 6.44 -10.40
C ILE A 43 -3.70 5.39 -9.45
N ALA A 44 -2.43 5.48 -9.06
CA ALA A 44 -1.82 4.58 -8.08
C ALA A 44 -2.52 4.64 -6.72
N ARG A 45 -2.94 5.83 -6.28
CA ARG A 45 -3.71 6.00 -5.05
C ARG A 45 -5.05 5.28 -5.11
N ILE A 46 -5.79 5.44 -6.19
CA ILE A 46 -7.07 4.74 -6.39
C ILE A 46 -6.85 3.23 -6.43
N ALA A 47 -5.81 2.77 -7.13
CA ALA A 47 -5.48 1.35 -7.21
C ALA A 47 -5.12 0.76 -5.83
N ALA A 48 -4.36 1.49 -5.02
CA ALA A 48 -4.02 1.08 -3.65
C ALA A 48 -5.28 0.92 -2.78
N ILE A 49 -6.17 1.92 -2.80
CA ILE A 49 -7.43 1.86 -2.04
C ILE A 49 -8.29 0.70 -2.53
N GLN A 50 -8.40 0.52 -3.83
CA GLN A 50 -9.18 -0.58 -4.40
C GLN A 50 -8.60 -1.95 -4.02
N ALA A 51 -7.27 -2.09 -4.03
CA ALA A 51 -6.59 -3.34 -3.65
C ALA A 51 -6.81 -3.69 -2.17
N SER A 52 -6.83 -2.70 -1.28
CA SER A 52 -7.12 -2.95 0.14
C SER A 52 -8.46 -3.63 0.34
N LYS A 53 -9.46 -3.28 -0.47
CA LYS A 53 -10.81 -3.86 -0.44
C LYS A 53 -10.88 -5.26 -1.04
N ARG A 54 -9.85 -5.69 -1.79
CA ARG A 54 -9.76 -6.97 -2.48
C ARG A 54 -8.79 -7.93 -1.81
N THR A 55 -8.25 -7.59 -0.67
CA THR A 55 -7.21 -8.39 0.00
C THR A 55 -7.69 -9.80 0.30
N GLY A 56 -8.91 -9.97 0.79
CA GLY A 56 -9.50 -11.28 1.07
C GLY A 56 -9.67 -12.16 -0.18
N ASP A 57 -9.84 -11.56 -1.36
CA ASP A 57 -9.93 -12.30 -2.63
C ASP A 57 -8.55 -12.75 -3.13
N LEU A 58 -7.48 -12.05 -2.75
CA LEU A 58 -6.12 -12.30 -3.24
C LEU A 58 -5.29 -13.19 -2.30
N ILE A 59 -5.49 -13.07 -1.01
CA ILE A 59 -4.74 -13.80 0.02
C ILE A 59 -5.64 -14.90 0.58
N PRO A 60 -5.35 -16.19 0.29
CA PRO A 60 -6.34 -17.27 0.43
C PRO A 60 -6.92 -17.47 1.83
N LEU A 61 -6.12 -17.30 2.87
CA LEU A 61 -6.56 -17.55 4.25
C LEU A 61 -6.82 -16.27 5.03
N CYS A 62 -6.90 -15.13 4.34
CA CYS A 62 -7.19 -13.84 4.93
C CYS A 62 -8.70 -13.62 5.02
N HIS A 63 -9.16 -13.14 6.19
CA HIS A 63 -10.58 -12.83 6.38
C HIS A 63 -10.98 -11.61 5.55
N PRO A 64 -12.19 -11.58 4.95
CA PRO A 64 -12.73 -10.35 4.37
C PRO A 64 -13.02 -9.34 5.49
N ILE A 65 -12.58 -8.12 5.29
CA ILE A 65 -12.70 -7.06 6.30
C ILE A 65 -13.44 -5.86 5.72
N ALA A 66 -14.39 -5.33 6.49
CA ALA A 66 -15.02 -4.06 6.21
C ALA A 66 -14.11 -2.94 6.74
N LEU A 67 -13.40 -2.26 5.83
CA LEU A 67 -12.52 -1.16 6.18
C LEU A 67 -13.33 0.11 6.48
N THR A 68 -12.92 0.85 7.51
CA THR A 68 -13.52 2.13 7.86
C THR A 68 -12.77 3.30 7.23
N ARG A 69 -11.47 3.15 7.00
CA ARG A 69 -10.64 4.18 6.38
C ARG A 69 -9.41 3.57 5.73
N VAL A 70 -9.04 4.10 4.58
CA VAL A 70 -7.76 3.81 3.92
C VAL A 70 -7.20 5.11 3.38
N THR A 71 -5.94 5.39 3.66
CA THR A 71 -5.18 6.47 3.03
C THR A 71 -3.97 5.90 2.32
N ALA A 72 -3.66 6.42 1.16
CA ALA A 72 -2.46 6.08 0.41
C ALA A 72 -1.74 7.37 0.04
N ASP A 73 -0.54 7.54 0.57
CA ASP A 73 0.27 8.74 0.37
C ASP A 73 1.53 8.40 -0.42
N PHE A 74 1.86 9.27 -1.37
CA PHE A 74 3.03 9.12 -2.24
C PHE A 74 3.94 10.34 -2.10
N ILE A 75 5.22 10.09 -1.91
CA ILE A 75 6.25 11.12 -1.81
C ILE A 75 7.28 10.90 -2.91
N ILE A 76 7.54 11.94 -3.70
CA ILE A 76 8.60 11.97 -4.70
C ILE A 76 9.91 12.31 -3.99
N ASP A 77 10.91 11.43 -4.15
CA ASP A 77 12.24 11.58 -3.59
C ASP A 77 13.26 11.73 -4.72
N GLU A 78 13.60 12.96 -5.02
CA GLU A 78 14.55 13.27 -6.10
C GLU A 78 15.99 12.84 -5.78
N ALA A 79 16.37 12.82 -4.50
CA ALA A 79 17.71 12.42 -4.08
C ALA A 79 17.98 10.94 -4.36
N GLN A 80 16.96 10.09 -4.23
CA GLN A 80 17.05 8.65 -4.46
C GLN A 80 16.45 8.20 -5.80
N ASN A 81 15.89 9.10 -6.58
CA ASN A 81 15.12 8.79 -7.78
C ASN A 81 14.04 7.75 -7.50
N ALA A 82 13.21 8.05 -6.52
CA ALA A 82 12.21 7.11 -6.03
C ALA A 82 10.86 7.79 -5.78
N VAL A 83 9.81 6.96 -5.74
CA VAL A 83 8.53 7.30 -5.15
C VAL A 83 8.31 6.38 -3.95
N HIS A 84 8.05 6.97 -2.80
CA HIS A 84 7.71 6.24 -1.58
C HIS A 84 6.19 6.22 -1.39
N CYS A 85 5.66 5.05 -1.09
CA CYS A 85 4.24 4.85 -0.82
C CYS A 85 4.05 4.47 0.64
N THR A 86 3.11 5.12 1.32
CA THR A 86 2.69 4.74 2.67
C THR A 86 1.18 4.58 2.68
N VAL A 87 0.70 3.43 3.14
CA VAL A 87 -0.72 3.15 3.26
C VAL A 87 -1.06 2.93 4.73
N THR A 88 -2.12 3.60 5.19
CA THR A 88 -2.73 3.35 6.49
C THR A 88 -4.13 2.79 6.26
N ALA A 89 -4.42 1.63 6.85
CA ALA A 89 -5.73 0.99 6.82
C ALA A 89 -6.30 0.90 8.24
N GLU A 90 -7.60 1.12 8.37
CA GLU A 90 -8.30 1.10 9.64
C GLU A 90 -9.60 0.28 9.54
N CYS A 91 -9.91 -0.42 10.61
CA CYS A 91 -11.21 -1.08 10.78
C CYS A 91 -11.60 -1.17 12.25
N PHE A 92 -12.85 -1.56 12.48
CA PHE A 92 -13.33 -2.00 13.77
C PHE A 92 -13.77 -3.46 13.61
N GLY A 93 -12.98 -4.39 14.15
CA GLY A 93 -13.19 -5.79 13.86
C GLY A 93 -12.40 -6.75 14.73
N ARG A 94 -12.51 -8.04 14.41
CA ARG A 94 -11.96 -9.16 15.18
C ARG A 94 -10.55 -9.56 14.77
N THR A 95 -10.06 -9.05 13.65
CA THR A 95 -8.71 -9.32 13.16
C THR A 95 -8.07 -8.04 12.64
N GLY A 96 -6.75 -8.01 12.52
CA GLY A 96 -6.00 -6.84 12.07
C GLY A 96 -6.10 -6.59 10.58
N VAL A 97 -5.60 -5.45 10.16
CA VAL A 97 -5.65 -4.95 8.77
C VAL A 97 -4.26 -4.83 8.15
N GLU A 98 -3.30 -5.60 8.65
CA GLU A 98 -1.93 -5.59 8.16
C GLU A 98 -1.86 -5.98 6.68
N MET A 99 -2.61 -7.03 6.28
CA MET A 99 -2.62 -7.51 4.90
C MET A 99 -3.27 -6.51 3.95
N GLU A 100 -4.29 -5.79 4.40
CA GLU A 100 -4.93 -4.72 3.63
C GLU A 100 -3.94 -3.58 3.35
N ALA A 101 -3.17 -3.17 4.34
CA ALA A 101 -2.14 -2.14 4.17
C ALA A 101 -1.00 -2.60 3.26
N LEU A 102 -0.51 -3.83 3.43
CA LEU A 102 0.57 -4.41 2.60
C LEU A 102 0.12 -4.63 1.15
N THR A 103 -1.07 -5.14 0.93
CA THR A 103 -1.63 -5.36 -0.42
C THR A 103 -1.80 -4.02 -1.14
N ALA A 104 -2.35 -3.03 -0.46
CA ALA A 104 -2.53 -1.69 -1.02
C ALA A 104 -1.20 -1.04 -1.40
N THR A 105 -0.18 -1.12 -0.54
CA THR A 105 1.16 -0.61 -0.82
C THR A 105 1.75 -1.30 -2.05
N SER A 106 1.66 -2.62 -2.11
CA SER A 106 2.18 -3.42 -3.22
C SER A 106 1.53 -3.06 -4.55
N VAL A 107 0.20 -2.97 -4.59
CA VAL A 107 -0.54 -2.66 -5.82
C VAL A 107 -0.38 -1.19 -6.22
N GLY A 108 -0.28 -0.27 -5.26
CA GLY A 108 0.03 1.12 -5.56
C GLY A 108 1.37 1.28 -6.28
N LEU A 109 2.41 0.63 -5.78
CA LEU A 109 3.74 0.64 -6.41
C LEU A 109 3.74 -0.10 -7.75
N LEU A 110 3.04 -1.22 -7.85
CA LEU A 110 2.90 -1.97 -9.09
C LEU A 110 2.17 -1.15 -10.17
N THR A 111 1.22 -0.34 -9.78
CA THR A 111 0.51 0.57 -10.68
C THR A 111 1.44 1.65 -11.24
N ILE A 112 2.32 2.21 -10.41
CA ILE A 112 3.36 3.13 -10.88
C ILE A 112 4.24 2.44 -11.93
N TYR A 113 4.67 1.21 -11.65
CA TYR A 113 5.45 0.43 -12.59
C TYR A 113 4.72 0.24 -13.93
N ASP A 114 3.47 -0.19 -13.91
CA ASP A 114 2.69 -0.39 -15.14
C ASP A 114 2.55 0.91 -15.95
N MET A 115 2.35 2.03 -15.27
CA MET A 115 2.11 3.30 -15.95
C MET A 115 3.38 3.93 -16.54
N ALA A 116 4.55 3.58 -16.04
CA ALA A 116 5.83 4.14 -16.48
C ALA A 116 6.74 3.13 -17.20
N LYS A 117 6.41 1.85 -17.24
CA LYS A 117 7.27 0.80 -17.81
C LYS A 117 7.61 1.00 -19.28
N ALA A 118 6.79 1.73 -20.05
CA ALA A 118 7.06 1.99 -21.45
C ALA A 118 8.37 2.80 -21.65
N VAL A 119 8.73 3.63 -20.68
CA VAL A 119 9.96 4.46 -20.72
C VAL A 119 11.07 3.92 -19.80
N ASP A 120 10.72 3.06 -18.85
CA ASP A 120 11.69 2.53 -17.87
C ASP A 120 11.28 1.15 -17.36
N ARG A 121 11.74 0.11 -18.02
CA ARG A 121 11.45 -1.28 -17.60
C ARG A 121 12.26 -1.75 -16.41
N GLY A 122 13.35 -1.07 -16.09
CA GLY A 122 14.28 -1.43 -15.02
C GLY A 122 13.90 -0.92 -13.65
N MET A 123 12.72 -0.34 -13.48
CA MET A 123 12.27 0.13 -12.16
C MET A 123 12.23 -1.03 -11.16
N ARG A 124 12.63 -0.74 -9.92
CA ARG A 124 12.71 -1.73 -8.84
C ARG A 124 11.74 -1.34 -7.72
N ILE A 125 10.83 -2.25 -7.40
CA ILE A 125 9.96 -2.15 -6.22
C ILE A 125 10.69 -2.82 -5.07
N ASP A 126 10.83 -2.12 -3.95
CA ASP A 126 11.64 -2.59 -2.82
C ASP A 126 11.08 -2.07 -1.49
N ASN A 127 11.57 -2.66 -0.39
CA ASN A 127 11.28 -2.21 0.97
C ASN A 127 9.79 -2.25 1.36
N ILE A 128 8.99 -3.12 0.75
CA ILE A 128 7.59 -3.28 1.17
C ILE A 128 7.58 -3.99 2.52
N ARG A 129 7.07 -3.30 3.55
CA ARG A 129 7.01 -3.84 4.91
C ARG A 129 5.91 -3.17 5.73
N LEU A 130 5.46 -3.91 6.74
CA LEU A 130 4.64 -3.34 7.81
C LEU A 130 5.53 -2.42 8.66
N GLN A 131 5.05 -1.20 8.93
CA GLN A 131 5.74 -0.23 9.76
C GLN A 131 5.16 -0.14 11.16
N GLU A 132 3.85 -0.27 11.28
CA GLU A 132 3.16 -0.07 12.54
C GLU A 132 1.80 -0.78 12.51
N LYS A 133 1.40 -1.30 13.64
CA LYS A 133 0.04 -1.77 13.86
C LYS A 133 -0.40 -1.52 15.28
N SER A 134 -1.69 -1.31 15.47
CA SER A 134 -2.30 -1.17 16.78
C SER A 134 -3.66 -1.84 16.85
N GLY A 135 -4.08 -2.16 18.07
CA GLY A 135 -5.34 -2.83 18.38
C GLY A 135 -5.19 -4.34 18.56
N GLY A 136 -6.17 -4.96 19.24
CA GLY A 136 -6.18 -6.37 19.56
C GLY A 136 -5.24 -6.76 20.70
N LYS A 137 -5.05 -8.08 20.90
CA LYS A 137 -4.24 -8.63 22.01
C LYS A 137 -2.75 -8.29 21.90
N SER A 138 -2.23 -8.16 20.69
CA SER A 138 -0.82 -7.83 20.47
C SER A 138 -0.48 -6.36 20.74
N GLY A 139 -1.48 -5.52 21.00
CA GLY A 139 -1.28 -4.11 21.34
C GLY A 139 -0.65 -3.30 20.21
N HIS A 140 0.27 -2.41 20.56
CA HIS A 140 0.94 -1.53 19.63
C HIS A 140 2.33 -2.09 19.27
N TRP A 141 2.59 -2.23 17.99
CA TRP A 141 3.86 -2.69 17.45
C TRP A 141 4.40 -1.72 16.42
N ILE A 142 5.67 -1.40 16.48
CA ILE A 142 6.38 -0.54 15.54
C ILE A 142 7.61 -1.30 15.04
N ALA A 143 7.86 -1.24 13.74
CA ALA A 143 9.04 -1.83 13.13
C ALA A 143 10.32 -1.12 13.60
N GLU A 144 11.37 -1.91 13.84
CA GLU A 144 12.72 -1.39 14.13
C GLU A 144 13.40 -0.76 12.90
#